data_31d6415accc422e5e001af3bba4b2f6d
#
_entry.id   31d6415accc422e5e001af3bba4b2f6d
#
_cell.length_a   1.000
_cell.length_b   1.000
_cell.length_c   1.000
_cell.angle_alpha   90.00
_cell.angle_beta   90.00
_cell.angle_gamma   90.00
#
_symmetry.space_group_name_H-M   'P 1'
#
loop_
_entity.id
_entity.type
_entity.pdbx_description
1 polymer ?
#
loop_
_entity_poly.entity_id
_entity_poly.type
_entity_poly.pdbx_seq_one_letter_code
_entity_poly.pdbx_strand_id
1 'polypeptide(L)'
;VSDNTTTRSVSVPALGGEQSLNRYLAEIKKFPVLTAEQEYMLAKRYQEHGDPEAAAQLVTSHLRLVAKIAMGYRGYGLPVSDLISEGNVGLMQGVKKFEPDRGFRLATYAMWW
;
A
#
# COMPACT_ATOMS: atom_id res chain seq x y z
N VAL A 1 23.97 9.23 -0.62
CA VAL A 1 23.66 8.75 -0.59
C VAL A 1 23.33 7.46 -0.40
N SER A 2 23.91 6.91 0.12
CA SER A 2 23.75 5.67 0.29
C SER A 2 22.52 5.14 0.79
N ASP A 3 21.91 5.78 1.55
CA ASP A 3 20.71 5.31 2.09
C ASP A 3 19.68 5.05 1.09
N ASN A 4 19.91 5.42 -0.10
CA ASN A 4 18.97 5.17 -1.13
C ASN A 4 18.74 3.74 -1.41
N THR A 5 19.67 2.88 -1.09
CA THR A 5 19.44 1.50 -1.34
C THR A 5 18.31 0.96 -0.52
N THR A 6 18.18 1.41 0.70
CA THR A 6 17.10 0.95 1.53
C THR A 6 15.79 1.53 1.10
N THR A 7 15.82 2.79 0.73
CA THR A 7 14.58 3.46 0.40
C THR A 7 14.00 2.98 -0.91
N ARG A 8 14.82 2.45 -1.82
CA ARG A 8 14.28 2.02 -3.09
C ARG A 8 13.25 0.92 -2.97
N SER A 9 13.48 -0.01 -2.04
CA SER A 9 12.53 -1.10 -1.86
C SER A 9 11.23 -0.64 -1.25
N VAL A 10 11.21 0.52 -0.64
CA VAL A 10 10.02 1.01 0.02
C VAL A 10 9.38 2.17 -0.70
N SER A 11 9.91 2.55 -1.85
CA SER A 11 9.38 3.67 -2.58
C SER A 11 8.04 3.35 -3.19
N VAL A 12 7.09 4.25 -3.02
CA VAL A 12 5.82 4.18 -3.70
C VAL A 12 5.95 4.97 -4.99
N PRO A 13 5.52 4.41 -6.13
CA PRO A 13 5.60 5.15 -7.39
C PRO A 13 4.89 6.48 -7.34
N ALA A 14 5.43 7.45 -8.04
CA ALA A 14 4.90 8.81 -8.02
C ALA A 14 3.66 8.93 -8.89
N LEU A 15 2.75 9.82 -8.50
CA LEU A 15 1.57 10.15 -9.25
C LEU A 15 1.71 11.54 -9.84
N GLY A 16 1.12 11.76 -11.01
CA GLY A 16 1.14 13.05 -11.68
C GLY A 16 0.00 13.15 -12.65
N GLY A 17 0.22 13.59 -13.86
CA GLY A 17 -0.82 13.69 -14.86
C GLY A 17 -1.27 12.33 -15.37
N GLU A 18 -2.06 12.35 -16.45
CA GLU A 18 -2.68 11.15 -16.95
C GLU A 18 -1.68 10.07 -17.35
N GLN A 19 -0.60 10.48 -18.02
CA GLN A 19 0.44 9.51 -18.39
C GLN A 19 1.13 8.96 -17.16
N SER A 20 1.32 9.80 -16.15
CA SER A 20 1.91 9.35 -14.91
C SER A 20 0.99 8.37 -14.19
N LEU A 21 -0.31 8.57 -14.28
CA LEU A 21 -1.24 7.62 -13.69
C LEU A 21 -1.14 6.27 -14.37
N ASN A 22 -1.08 6.24 -15.69
CA ASN A 22 -0.94 4.97 -16.41
C ASN A 22 0.36 4.27 -16.06
N ARG A 23 1.44 5.04 -15.93
CA ARG A 23 2.72 4.47 -15.51
C ARG A 23 2.62 3.93 -14.09
N TYR A 24 1.99 4.66 -13.20
CA TYR A 24 1.80 4.22 -11.84
C TYR A 24 1.05 2.88 -11.79
N LEU A 25 -0.05 2.79 -12.55
CA LEU A 25 -0.83 1.57 -12.57
C LEU A 25 -0.03 0.38 -13.10
N ALA A 26 0.86 0.63 -14.05
CA ALA A 26 1.73 -0.42 -14.55
C ALA A 26 2.78 -0.82 -13.52
N GLU A 27 3.34 0.16 -12.81
CA GLU A 27 4.39 -0.12 -11.85
C GLU A 27 3.90 -0.89 -10.62
N ILE A 28 2.71 -0.56 -10.12
CA ILE A 28 2.23 -1.22 -8.92
C ILE A 28 1.91 -2.69 -9.17
N LYS A 29 1.71 -3.10 -10.41
CA LYS A 29 1.46 -4.49 -10.73
C LYS A 29 2.69 -5.35 -10.51
N LYS A 30 3.86 -4.76 -10.41
CA LYS A 30 5.10 -5.49 -10.21
C LYS A 30 5.29 -5.97 -8.77
N PHE A 31 4.58 -5.36 -7.83
CA PHE A 31 4.69 -5.78 -6.45
C PHE A 31 3.86 -7.04 -6.22
N PRO A 32 4.42 -8.03 -5.53
CA PRO A 32 3.69 -9.29 -5.34
C PRO A 32 2.55 -9.15 -4.35
N VAL A 33 1.51 -9.93 -4.58
CA VAL A 33 0.44 -10.09 -3.62
C VAL A 33 0.91 -11.09 -2.57
N LEU A 34 0.62 -10.80 -1.31
CA LEU A 34 1.09 -11.65 -0.22
C LEU A 34 0.05 -12.73 0.10
N THR A 35 0.54 -13.91 0.46
CA THR A 35 -0.32 -14.92 1.05
C THR A 35 -0.68 -14.49 2.46
N ALA A 36 -1.70 -15.14 3.03
CA ALA A 36 -2.10 -14.83 4.40
C ALA A 36 -0.95 -15.05 5.38
N GLU A 37 -0.16 -16.09 5.15
CA GLU A 37 0.96 -16.39 6.03
C GLU A 37 2.07 -15.37 5.91
N GLN A 38 2.40 -14.96 4.69
CA GLN A 38 3.40 -13.94 4.47
C GLN A 38 2.99 -12.62 5.11
N GLU A 39 1.74 -12.25 4.92
CA GLU A 39 1.20 -11.03 5.50
C GLU A 39 1.28 -11.06 7.02
N TYR A 40 0.90 -12.19 7.62
CA TYR A 40 0.95 -12.34 9.06
C TYR A 40 2.39 -12.18 9.58
N MET A 41 3.33 -12.84 8.93
CA MET A 41 4.72 -12.76 9.36
C MET A 41 5.29 -11.35 9.26
N LEU A 42 4.96 -10.66 8.17
CA LEU A 42 5.44 -9.29 8.00
C LEU A 42 4.78 -8.35 9.00
N ALA A 43 3.49 -8.54 9.25
CA ALA A 43 2.78 -7.72 10.22
C ALA A 43 3.32 -7.94 11.63
N LYS A 44 3.64 -9.18 11.98
CA LYS A 44 4.23 -9.47 13.29
C LYS A 44 5.61 -8.82 13.40
N ARG A 45 6.40 -8.91 12.35
CA ARG A 45 7.73 -8.31 12.35
C ARG A 45 7.65 -6.80 12.54
N TYR A 46 6.70 -6.17 11.88
CA TYR A 46 6.51 -4.74 12.03
C TYR A 46 6.00 -4.40 13.43
N GLN A 47 5.03 -5.17 13.93
CA GLN A 47 4.44 -4.91 15.23
C GLN A 47 5.45 -5.07 16.36
N GLU A 48 6.28 -6.10 16.28
CA GLU A 48 7.21 -6.42 17.37
C GLU A 48 8.52 -5.68 17.28
N HIS A 49 8.98 -5.38 16.07
CA HIS A 49 10.31 -4.80 15.89
C HIS A 49 10.31 -3.46 15.17
N GLY A 50 9.15 -3.01 14.71
CA GLY A 50 9.08 -1.75 13.98
C GLY A 50 9.84 -1.79 12.66
N ASP A 51 9.97 -2.98 12.06
CA ASP A 51 10.77 -3.19 10.85
C ASP A 51 10.17 -2.39 9.69
N PRO A 52 10.85 -1.35 9.20
CA PRO A 52 10.29 -0.52 8.14
C PRO A 52 10.17 -1.26 6.82
N GLU A 53 11.01 -2.24 6.57
CA GLU A 53 10.91 -3.00 5.35
C GLU A 53 9.66 -3.88 5.34
N ALA A 54 9.33 -4.45 6.49
CA ALA A 54 8.11 -5.24 6.62
C ALA A 54 6.89 -4.34 6.37
N ALA A 55 6.90 -3.14 6.94
CA ALA A 55 5.80 -2.19 6.71
C ALA A 55 5.70 -1.83 5.23
N ALA A 56 6.85 -1.62 4.58
CA ALA A 56 6.86 -1.26 3.17
C ALA A 56 6.27 -2.37 2.31
N GLN A 57 6.58 -3.62 2.60
CA GLN A 57 6.02 -4.72 1.83
C GLN A 57 4.53 -4.87 2.05
N LEU A 58 4.06 -4.61 3.27
CA LEU A 58 2.63 -4.61 3.53
C LEU A 58 1.92 -3.54 2.71
N VAL A 59 2.51 -2.35 2.63
CA VAL A 59 1.93 -1.27 1.84
C VAL A 59 1.95 -1.61 0.35
N THR A 60 3.12 -1.97 -0.19
CA THR A 60 3.24 -2.17 -1.64
C THR A 60 2.40 -3.32 -2.15
N SER A 61 2.18 -4.34 -1.34
CA SER A 61 1.36 -5.47 -1.75
C SER A 61 -0.12 -5.11 -1.83
N HIS A 62 -0.52 -3.96 -1.32
CA HIS A 62 -1.92 -3.53 -1.33
C HIS A 62 -2.17 -2.31 -2.21
N LEU A 63 -1.16 -1.82 -2.93
CA LEU A 63 -1.35 -0.65 -3.79
C LEU A 63 -2.34 -0.91 -4.91
N ARG A 64 -2.38 -2.13 -5.43
CA ARG A 64 -3.34 -2.47 -6.48
C ARG A 64 -4.77 -2.42 -5.96
N LEU A 65 -4.98 -2.85 -4.73
CA LEU A 65 -6.31 -2.81 -4.14
C LEU A 65 -6.78 -1.36 -3.99
N VAL A 66 -5.89 -0.48 -3.51
CA VAL A 66 -6.22 0.93 -3.37
C VAL A 66 -6.58 1.53 -4.72
N ALA A 67 -5.77 1.24 -5.74
CA ALA A 67 -6.03 1.78 -7.08
C ALA A 67 -7.37 1.27 -7.62
N LYS A 68 -7.68 0.01 -7.39
CA LYS A 68 -8.93 -0.57 -7.86
C LYS A 68 -10.13 0.12 -7.20
N ILE A 69 -10.04 0.37 -5.90
CA ILE A 69 -11.10 1.06 -5.18
C ILE A 69 -11.25 2.48 -5.69
N ALA A 70 -10.12 3.19 -5.86
CA ALA A 70 -10.14 4.56 -6.34
C ALA A 70 -10.75 4.66 -7.74
N MET A 71 -10.43 3.71 -8.61
CA MET A 71 -10.99 3.70 -9.96
C MET A 71 -12.51 3.52 -9.94
N GLY A 72 -13.02 2.84 -8.93
CA GLY A 72 -14.47 2.68 -8.78
C GLY A 72 -15.19 3.97 -8.44
N TYR A 73 -14.45 4.97 -7.96
CA TYR A 73 -15.04 6.27 -7.63
C TYR A 73 -14.71 7.34 -8.65
N ARG A 74 -14.16 6.98 -9.78
CA ARG A 74 -13.90 7.97 -10.82
C ARG A 74 -15.25 8.50 -11.32
N GLY A 75 -15.27 9.77 -11.68
CA GLY A 75 -16.50 10.41 -12.10
C GLY A 75 -17.29 11.06 -10.98
N TYR A 76 -16.79 10.96 -9.75
CA TYR A 76 -17.46 11.58 -8.61
C TYR A 76 -16.90 12.96 -8.28
N GLY A 77 -16.18 13.55 -9.21
CA GLY A 77 -15.73 14.92 -9.07
C GLY A 77 -14.29 15.12 -8.64
N LEU A 78 -13.59 14.05 -8.29
CA LEU A 78 -12.19 14.13 -7.89
C LEU A 78 -11.31 13.35 -8.85
N PRO A 79 -10.09 13.85 -9.14
CA PRO A 79 -9.17 13.08 -9.97
C PRO A 79 -8.82 11.74 -9.32
N VAL A 80 -8.66 10.72 -10.15
CA VAL A 80 -8.32 9.39 -9.64
C VAL A 80 -6.99 9.42 -8.89
N SER A 81 -6.03 10.20 -9.36
CA SER A 81 -4.74 10.29 -8.68
C SER A 81 -4.88 10.82 -7.25
N ASP A 82 -5.79 11.77 -7.03
CA ASP A 82 -6.02 12.26 -5.69
C ASP A 82 -6.67 11.20 -4.82
N LEU A 83 -7.58 10.43 -5.38
CA LEU A 83 -8.24 9.35 -4.65
C LEU A 83 -7.23 8.27 -4.27
N ILE A 84 -6.30 7.95 -5.17
CA ILE A 84 -5.26 6.98 -4.88
C ILE A 84 -4.35 7.49 -3.76
N SER A 85 -3.97 8.76 -3.82
CA SER A 85 -3.10 9.33 -2.80
C SER A 85 -3.75 9.28 -1.43
N GLU A 86 -5.03 9.63 -1.34
CA GLU A 86 -5.75 9.57 -0.08
C GLU A 86 -5.90 8.12 0.39
N GLY A 87 -6.18 7.21 -0.53
CA GLY A 87 -6.29 5.81 -0.20
C GLY A 87 -4.98 5.24 0.31
N ASN A 88 -3.86 5.65 -0.28
CA ASN A 88 -2.56 5.20 0.18
C ASN A 88 -2.24 5.72 1.57
N VAL A 89 -2.64 6.96 1.89
CA VAL A 89 -2.48 7.47 3.25
C VAL A 89 -3.28 6.63 4.22
N GLY A 90 -4.52 6.30 3.87
CA GLY A 90 -5.34 5.44 4.70
C GLY A 90 -4.74 4.05 4.87
N LEU A 91 -4.18 3.50 3.80
CA LEU A 91 -3.51 2.21 3.86
C LEU A 91 -2.34 2.24 4.83
N MET A 92 -1.54 3.29 4.77
CA MET A 92 -0.40 3.42 5.69
C MET A 92 -0.85 3.52 7.14
N GLN A 93 -1.94 4.23 7.40
CA GLN A 93 -2.50 4.27 8.74
C GLN A 93 -2.96 2.88 9.18
N GLY A 94 -3.59 2.16 8.26
CA GLY A 94 -4.05 0.80 8.54
C GLY A 94 -2.89 -0.11 8.91
N VAL A 95 -1.79 -0.02 8.17
CA VAL A 95 -0.60 -0.83 8.46
C VAL A 95 -0.07 -0.53 9.85
N LYS A 96 -0.04 0.74 10.24
CA LYS A 96 0.48 1.12 11.55
C LYS A 96 -0.35 0.56 12.69
N LYS A 97 -1.65 0.39 12.49
CA LYS A 97 -2.56 -0.01 13.54
C LYS A 97 -3.04 -1.45 13.44
N PHE A 98 -2.60 -2.15 12.41
CA PHE A 98 -3.05 -3.51 12.18
C PHE A 98 -2.55 -4.45 13.27
N GLU A 99 -3.45 -5.29 13.75
CA GLU A 99 -3.15 -6.30 14.77
C GLU A 99 -3.31 -7.68 14.15
N PRO A 100 -2.22 -8.29 13.71
CA PRO A 100 -2.29 -9.55 12.95
C PRO A 100 -2.88 -10.71 13.74
N ASP A 101 -2.77 -10.67 15.07
CA ASP A 101 -3.27 -11.77 15.89
C ASP A 101 -4.78 -11.76 16.06
N ARG A 102 -5.46 -10.76 15.53
CA ARG A 102 -6.92 -10.73 15.59
C ARG A 102 -7.60 -11.61 14.56
N GLY A 103 -6.82 -12.18 13.65
CA GLY A 103 -7.35 -13.12 12.68
C GLY A 103 -7.91 -12.50 11.41
N PHE A 104 -7.82 -11.18 11.24
CA PHE A 104 -8.28 -10.51 10.02
C PHE A 104 -7.13 -10.30 9.07
N ARG A 105 -7.46 -10.24 7.78
CA ARG A 105 -6.50 -9.84 6.79
C ARG A 105 -6.36 -8.31 6.81
N LEU A 106 -5.17 -7.84 6.45
CA LEU A 106 -4.91 -6.41 6.42
C LEU A 106 -5.89 -5.68 5.50
N ALA A 107 -6.23 -6.27 4.37
CA ALA A 107 -7.15 -5.63 3.43
C ALA A 107 -8.48 -5.30 4.10
N THR A 108 -9.00 -6.24 4.90
CA THR A 108 -10.27 -6.03 5.60
C THR A 108 -10.17 -4.86 6.57
N TYR A 109 -9.07 -4.81 7.31
CA TYR A 109 -8.88 -3.76 8.32
C TYR A 109 -8.63 -2.40 7.65
N ALA A 110 -7.79 -2.39 6.63
CA ALA A 110 -7.39 -1.14 5.99
C ALA A 110 -8.55 -0.43 5.30
N MET A 111 -9.58 -1.18 4.91
CA MET A 111 -10.72 -0.56 4.25
C MET A 111 -11.48 0.41 5.15
N TRP A 112 -11.25 0.34 6.45
CA TRP A 112 -11.83 1.32 7.37
C TRP A 112 -11.09 2.66 7.35
N TRP A 113 -9.94 2.74 6.75
CA TRP A 113 -9.10 3.93 6.68
C TRP A 113 -9.08 4.50 5.27
#